data_3d415be3ddb62b9e35498efbc37438a1
#
_entry.id   3d415be3ddb62b9e35498efbc37438a1
#
_cell.length_a   1.000
_cell.length_b   1.000
_cell.length_c   1.000
_cell.angle_alpha   90.00
_cell.angle_beta   90.00
_cell.angle_gamma   90.00
#
_symmetry.space_group_name_H-M   'P 1'
#
loop_
_entity.id
_entity.type
_entity.pdbx_description
1 polymer ?
#
loop_
_entity_poly.entity_id
_entity_poly.type
_entity_poly.pdbx_seq_one_letter_code
_entity_poly.pdbx_strand_id
1 'polypeptide(L)'
;MKNNLIILSIFFALAGCVSSPPDNPDNICNIFQEKRGWYKAAIRTEKRWKLPPYVLMSFVFQESSFKSNAKPEREELLGFIPWFRPSSAKGYSQALSSTWNDYKEE
;
A
#
# COMPACT_ATOMS: atom_id res chain seq x y z
N MET A 1 -13.61 -36.11 11.36
CA MET A 1 -12.94 -35.17 12.28
C MET A 1 -11.56 -34.71 11.78
N LYS A 2 -10.68 -35.56 11.31
CA LYS A 2 -9.34 -35.16 10.82
C LYS A 2 -9.41 -34.21 9.60
N ASN A 3 -10.33 -34.41 8.67
CA ASN A 3 -10.45 -33.57 7.47
C ASN A 3 -10.94 -32.15 7.77
N ASN A 4 -11.82 -31.99 8.76
CA ASN A 4 -12.33 -30.66 9.14
C ASN A 4 -11.27 -29.81 9.84
N LEU A 5 -10.32 -30.43 10.54
CA LEU A 5 -9.21 -29.73 11.19
C LEU A 5 -8.22 -29.18 10.15
N ILE A 6 -7.97 -29.94 9.08
CA ILE A 6 -7.09 -29.54 7.98
C ILE A 6 -7.69 -28.38 7.20
N ILE A 7 -9.01 -28.42 6.93
CA ILE A 7 -9.72 -27.36 6.23
C ILE A 7 -9.71 -26.06 7.06
N LEU A 8 -9.91 -26.16 8.38
CA LEU A 8 -9.86 -25.02 9.30
C LEU A 8 -8.45 -24.40 9.38
N SER A 9 -7.41 -25.24 9.34
CA SER A 9 -6.00 -24.79 9.34
C SER A 9 -5.63 -24.06 8.04
N ILE A 10 -6.13 -24.51 6.90
CA ILE A 10 -5.91 -23.87 5.59
C ILE A 10 -6.64 -22.51 5.52
N PHE A 11 -7.80 -22.40 6.13
CA PHE A 11 -8.55 -21.13 6.17
C PHE A 11 -7.84 -20.03 7.00
N PHE A 12 -7.10 -20.45 8.04
CA PHE A 12 -6.33 -19.51 8.89
C PHE A 12 -5.05 -19.01 8.22
N ALA A 13 -4.50 -19.77 7.27
CA ALA A 13 -3.29 -19.40 6.53
C ALA A 13 -3.55 -18.36 5.41
N LEU A 14 -4.81 -18.11 5.05
CA LEU A 14 -5.25 -17.14 4.04
C LEU A 14 -5.56 -15.75 4.61
N ALA A 15 -5.34 -15.51 5.90
CA ALA A 15 -5.33 -14.17 6.48
C ALA A 15 -4.15 -13.38 5.87
N GLY A 16 -4.41 -12.78 4.71
CA GLY A 16 -3.43 -12.11 3.89
C GLY A 16 -2.65 -11.06 4.69
N CYS A 17 -1.34 -11.06 4.53
CA CYS A 17 -0.44 -10.07 5.10
C CYS A 17 -0.72 -8.69 4.49
N VAL A 18 -1.71 -7.97 4.99
CA VAL A 18 -1.84 -6.54 4.76
C VAL A 18 -0.78 -5.87 5.64
N SER A 19 0.21 -5.25 5.01
CA SER A 19 1.22 -4.50 5.73
C SER A 19 0.56 -3.33 6.48
N SER A 20 0.70 -3.28 7.79
CA SER A 20 0.24 -2.15 8.61
C SER A 20 1.07 -0.89 8.32
N PRO A 21 0.48 0.31 8.44
CA PRO A 21 1.25 1.55 8.48
C PRO A 21 2.30 1.52 9.61
N PRO A 22 3.37 2.35 9.52
CA PRO A 22 4.34 2.48 10.59
C PRO A 22 3.71 3.04 11.86
N ASP A 23 4.22 2.63 13.02
CA ASP A 23 3.73 3.10 14.32
C ASP A 23 4.00 4.60 14.55
N ASN A 24 5.11 5.11 14.02
CA ASN A 24 5.47 6.53 14.09
C ASN A 24 5.70 7.09 12.68
N PRO A 25 4.64 7.52 11.99
CA PRO A 25 4.72 7.97 10.60
C PRO A 25 5.42 9.32 10.41
N ASP A 26 5.60 10.10 11.47
CA ASP A 26 6.21 11.43 11.41
C ASP A 26 7.74 11.40 11.48
N ASN A 27 8.32 10.23 11.73
CA ASN A 27 9.76 10.07 11.87
C ASN A 27 10.31 9.02 10.90
N ILE A 28 11.00 9.49 9.87
CA ILE A 28 11.56 8.63 8.81
C ILE A 28 12.56 7.60 9.34
N CYS A 29 13.34 7.94 10.37
CA CYS A 29 14.30 7.00 10.97
C CYS A 29 13.56 5.85 11.64
N ASN A 30 12.48 6.13 12.36
CA ASN A 30 11.66 5.10 12.98
C ASN A 30 10.96 4.23 11.94
N ILE A 31 10.44 4.85 10.87
CA ILE A 31 9.85 4.11 9.74
C ILE A 31 10.86 3.12 9.16
N PHE A 32 12.09 3.55 8.89
CA PHE A 32 13.10 2.71 8.28
C PHE A 32 13.68 1.65 9.22
N GLN A 33 13.64 1.88 10.53
CA GLN A 33 13.97 0.85 11.52
C GLN A 33 12.91 -0.24 11.57
N GLU A 34 11.64 0.14 11.56
CA GLU A 34 10.50 -0.78 11.58
C GLU A 34 10.32 -1.51 10.24
N LYS A 35 10.36 -0.76 9.14
CA LYS A 35 10.10 -1.25 7.77
C LYS A 35 11.40 -1.33 6.95
N ARG A 36 12.31 -2.21 7.31
CA ARG A 36 13.62 -2.32 6.64
C ARG A 36 13.57 -2.58 5.13
N GLY A 37 12.51 -3.24 4.65
CA GLY A 37 12.25 -3.42 3.22
C GLY A 37 12.00 -2.10 2.51
N TRP A 38 11.32 -1.16 3.17
CA TRP A 38 11.06 0.17 2.63
C TRP A 38 12.34 1.00 2.52
N TYR A 39 13.21 0.93 3.53
CA TYR A 39 14.52 1.54 3.45
C TYR A 39 15.30 1.08 2.23
N LYS A 40 15.41 -0.24 2.03
CA LYS A 40 16.10 -0.81 0.86
C LYS A 40 15.48 -0.37 -0.47
N ALA A 41 14.17 -0.29 -0.55
CA ALA A 41 13.45 0.19 -1.72
C ALA A 41 13.72 1.68 -1.97
N ALA A 42 13.67 2.51 -0.94
CA ALA A 42 13.94 3.95 -1.03
C ALA A 42 15.36 4.24 -1.51
N ILE A 43 16.36 3.52 -0.99
CA ILE A 43 17.75 3.66 -1.44
C ILE A 43 17.93 3.22 -2.91
N ARG A 44 17.25 2.16 -3.35
CA ARG A 44 17.26 1.77 -4.78
C ARG A 44 16.65 2.84 -5.68
N THR A 45 15.55 3.44 -5.23
CA THR A 45 14.87 4.55 -5.93
C THR A 45 15.79 5.76 -6.05
N GLU A 46 16.46 6.15 -4.95
CA GLU A 46 17.42 7.23 -4.96
C GLU A 46 18.56 6.99 -5.95
N LYS A 47 19.15 5.80 -5.95
CA LYS A 47 20.23 5.45 -6.88
C LYS A 47 19.80 5.52 -8.34
N ARG A 48 18.58 5.05 -8.64
CA ARG A 48 18.07 4.98 -10.02
C ARG A 48 17.56 6.34 -10.52
N TRP A 49 16.76 7.02 -9.68
CA TRP A 49 16.00 8.18 -10.09
C TRP A 49 16.46 9.50 -9.46
N LYS A 50 17.48 9.45 -8.61
CA LYS A 50 18.01 10.61 -7.85
C LYS A 50 16.93 11.27 -6.96
N LEU A 51 15.93 10.50 -6.55
CA LEU A 51 14.86 10.94 -5.65
C LEU A 51 15.28 10.64 -4.21
N PRO A 52 15.51 11.66 -3.36
CA PRO A 52 15.90 11.43 -1.97
C PRO A 52 14.84 10.63 -1.19
N PRO A 53 15.24 9.72 -0.28
CA PRO A 53 14.34 8.89 0.49
C PRO A 53 13.24 9.66 1.25
N TYR A 54 13.59 10.83 1.82
CA TYR A 54 12.61 11.63 2.56
C TYR A 54 11.54 12.25 1.65
N VAL A 55 11.86 12.59 0.41
CA VAL A 55 10.90 13.08 -0.59
C VAL A 55 9.95 11.97 -0.99
N LEU A 56 10.49 10.77 -1.29
CA LEU A 56 9.69 9.59 -1.60
C LEU A 56 8.70 9.26 -0.46
N MET A 57 9.19 9.25 0.77
CA MET A 57 8.36 8.91 1.93
C MET A 57 7.30 9.96 2.22
N SER A 58 7.61 11.25 2.03
CA SER A 58 6.63 12.33 2.16
C SER A 58 5.52 12.21 1.12
N PHE A 59 5.88 11.87 -0.12
CA PHE A 59 4.91 11.61 -1.18
C PHE A 59 3.99 10.43 -0.83
N VAL A 60 4.55 9.30 -0.43
CA VAL A 60 3.78 8.11 -0.02
C VAL A 60 2.87 8.41 1.16
N PHE A 61 3.33 9.19 2.13
CA PHE A 61 2.50 9.62 3.25
C PHE A 61 1.31 10.46 2.79
N GLN A 62 1.56 11.44 1.94
CA GLN A 62 0.51 12.32 1.39
C GLN A 62 -0.53 11.53 0.60
N GLU A 63 -0.10 10.55 -0.21
CA GLU A 63 -0.98 9.81 -1.09
C GLU A 63 -1.81 8.72 -0.38
N SER A 64 -1.25 8.08 0.63
CA SER A 64 -1.88 6.90 1.22
C SER A 64 -1.83 6.81 2.74
N SER A 65 -1.15 7.74 3.42
CA SER A 65 -0.81 7.62 4.85
C SER A 65 -0.17 6.26 5.17
N PHE A 66 0.68 5.78 4.28
CA PHE A 66 1.35 4.46 4.34
C PHE A 66 0.41 3.25 4.34
N LYS A 67 -0.82 3.39 3.89
CA LYS A 67 -1.76 2.28 3.76
C LYS A 67 -1.57 1.56 2.43
N SER A 68 -1.23 0.27 2.47
CA SER A 68 -1.03 -0.54 1.26
C SER A 68 -2.31 -0.76 0.44
N ASN A 69 -3.45 -0.71 1.10
CA ASN A 69 -4.78 -0.91 0.51
C ASN A 69 -5.56 0.39 0.31
N ALA A 70 -4.89 1.55 0.39
CA ALA A 70 -5.52 2.85 0.17
C ALA A 70 -6.19 2.91 -1.21
N LYS A 71 -7.40 3.40 -1.23
CA LYS A 71 -8.24 3.60 -2.42
C LYS A 71 -9.06 4.86 -2.22
N PRO A 72 -9.44 5.58 -3.30
CA PRO A 72 -10.39 6.67 -3.22
C PRO A 72 -11.69 6.21 -2.57
N GLU A 73 -12.34 7.11 -1.88
CA GLU A 73 -13.67 6.87 -1.34
C GLU A 73 -14.65 6.56 -2.47
N ARG A 74 -15.67 5.76 -2.14
CA ARG A 74 -16.76 5.50 -3.08
C ARG A 74 -17.72 6.66 -3.08
N GLU A 75 -18.20 7.04 -4.25
CA GLU A 75 -19.37 7.91 -4.33
C GLU A 75 -20.58 7.16 -3.80
N GLU A 76 -21.43 7.89 -3.08
CA GLU A 76 -22.64 7.35 -2.50
C GLU A 76 -23.84 7.73 -3.36
N LEU A 77 -24.62 6.74 -3.75
CA LEU A 77 -25.93 6.94 -4.37
C LEU A 77 -26.94 7.19 -3.25
N LEU A 78 -27.72 8.27 -3.36
CA LEU A 78 -28.72 8.68 -2.36
C LEU A 78 -28.14 8.96 -0.96
N GLY A 79 -26.83 9.18 -0.83
CA GLY A 79 -26.16 9.54 0.42
C GLY A 79 -25.89 8.38 1.37
N PHE A 80 -26.14 7.12 0.99
CA PHE A 80 -25.89 5.95 1.84
C PHE A 80 -25.56 4.64 1.11
N ILE A 81 -25.78 4.55 -0.21
CA ILE A 81 -25.50 3.33 -0.97
C ILE A 81 -24.12 3.50 -1.63
N PRO A 82 -23.08 2.69 -1.26
CA PRO A 82 -21.79 2.72 -1.92
C PRO A 82 -21.95 2.37 -3.41
N TRP A 83 -21.63 3.29 -4.30
CA TRP A 83 -21.85 3.11 -5.74
C TRP A 83 -20.55 2.75 -6.45
N PHE A 84 -19.82 3.70 -6.93
CA PHE A 84 -18.57 3.45 -7.67
C PHE A 84 -17.41 4.29 -7.12
N ARG A 85 -16.19 3.95 -7.53
CA ARG A 85 -15.02 4.77 -7.23
C ARG A 85 -14.72 5.66 -8.42
N PRO A 86 -14.51 6.97 -8.21
CA PRO A 86 -14.24 7.90 -9.31
C PRO A 86 -12.86 7.70 -9.95
N SER A 87 -11.98 6.92 -9.32
CA SER A 87 -10.61 6.71 -9.77
C SER A 87 -10.16 5.27 -9.53
N SER A 88 -9.28 4.79 -10.41
CA SER A 88 -8.59 3.51 -10.27
C SER A 88 -7.33 3.59 -9.39
N ALA A 89 -7.04 4.74 -8.80
CA ALA A 89 -5.90 4.96 -7.90
C ALA A 89 -5.90 3.96 -6.73
N LYS A 90 -4.74 3.38 -6.43
CA LYS A 90 -4.62 2.41 -5.35
C LYS A 90 -3.20 2.30 -4.80
N GLY A 91 -3.12 1.81 -3.57
CA GLY A 91 -1.88 1.47 -2.91
C GLY A 91 -1.10 2.67 -2.36
N TYR A 92 0.16 2.47 -2.08
CA TYR A 92 1.01 3.47 -1.44
C TYR A 92 1.17 4.76 -2.24
N SER A 93 1.31 4.67 -3.55
CA SER A 93 1.54 5.81 -4.45
C SER A 93 0.26 6.34 -5.10
N GLN A 94 -0.89 5.71 -4.85
CA GLN A 94 -2.16 6.05 -5.50
C GLN A 94 -2.05 6.10 -7.04
N ALA A 95 -1.23 5.21 -7.61
CA ALA A 95 -1.06 5.14 -9.05
C ALA A 95 -2.34 4.63 -9.73
N LEU A 96 -2.70 5.26 -10.84
CA LEU A 96 -3.78 4.79 -11.70
C LEU A 96 -3.42 3.46 -12.35
N SER A 97 -4.43 2.65 -12.67
CA SER A 97 -4.21 1.36 -13.33
C SER A 97 -3.53 1.51 -14.71
N SER A 98 -3.84 2.56 -15.46
CA SER A 98 -3.17 2.89 -16.72
C SER A 98 -1.68 3.17 -16.51
N THR A 99 -1.34 4.10 -15.63
CA THR A 99 0.05 4.44 -15.30
C THR A 99 0.85 3.24 -14.83
N TRP A 100 0.22 2.35 -14.04
CA TRP A 100 0.86 1.13 -13.58
C TRP A 100 1.12 0.13 -14.70
N ASN A 101 0.23 0.05 -15.69
CA ASN A 101 0.42 -0.80 -16.86
C ASN A 101 1.54 -0.26 -17.76
N ASP A 102 1.54 1.06 -18.03
CA ASP A 102 2.60 1.70 -18.82
C ASP A 102 3.98 1.44 -18.21
N TYR A 103 4.12 1.58 -16.89
CA TYR A 103 5.38 1.27 -16.19
C TYR A 103 5.86 -0.18 -16.33
N LYS A 104 4.95 -1.14 -16.44
CA LYS A 104 5.32 -2.56 -16.59
C LYS A 104 5.75 -2.94 -18.01
N GLU A 105 5.38 -2.12 -18.98
CA GLU A 105 5.70 -2.32 -20.40
C GLU A 105 7.06 -1.70 -20.79
N GLU A 106 7.65 -0.83 -19.94
CA GLU A 106 8.99 -0.28 -20.11
C GLU A 106 10.09 -1.26 -19.60
#